data_3f07607c2fa942c53574d541b13cf3c9
#
_entry.id   3f07607c2fa942c53574d541b13cf3c9
#
_cell.length_a   1.000
_cell.length_b   1.000
_cell.length_c   1.000
_cell.angle_alpha   90.00
_cell.angle_beta   90.00
_cell.angle_gamma   90.00
#
_symmetry.space_group_name_H-M   'P 1'
#
loop_
_entity.id
_entity.type
_entity.pdbx_description
1 polymer ?
#
loop_
_entity_poly.entity_id
_entity_poly.type
_entity_poly.pdbx_seq_one_letter_code
_entity_poly.pdbx_strand_id
1 'polypeptide(L)'
;MFQIYIWGAGFYAKQVLGEIDDSKAEVLGIIDSDRKKQGTKLFDTIPVLCPSDISGRRFDYLIISVRNYGPVEEACIESGIPSEKIIVYWKESPDNSVFKKRAERVEGLIWEKQVCQYRLDSAPYEWSLKPSPKIWEGAELLKKIAQDHSSLCRFGDGEFEMIRGKVRPWFQKPDITLGERLKEVLCSDDVRINIAIPQNFCGFDKYKEDAADNIRRYMFGNTRTDILALLDKDRLYYDAYVSRPYMMYKDGKNADEIFPLFQKLWKDRDVLIIEGEYSRIGIGNDLMAKARSVSRILCPFKNAWDKYENILNTVLEKANREALICISLGPCATVLAYDLAKRGYQALDIGQIDNEYDWYMQGAKVREDIPGKLVAERPAGQNLELDEEIDYQKQIIARIRGN
;
A
#
# COMPACT_ATOMS: atom_id res chain seq x y z
N MET A 1 10.49 19.18 -25.88
CA MET A 1 9.24 19.04 -25.11
C MET A 1 8.38 20.25 -25.45
N PHE A 2 7.15 20.03 -25.92
CA PHE A 2 6.24 21.12 -26.24
C PHE A 2 5.76 21.81 -24.98
N GLN A 3 5.71 23.12 -24.97
CA GLN A 3 5.16 23.91 -23.86
C GLN A 3 3.70 24.25 -24.16
N ILE A 4 2.78 23.83 -23.31
CA ILE A 4 1.36 23.94 -23.59
C ILE A 4 0.57 24.60 -22.44
N TYR A 5 -0.52 25.27 -22.83
CA TYR A 5 -1.57 25.69 -21.91
C TYR A 5 -2.87 24.95 -22.20
N ILE A 6 -3.72 24.81 -21.19
CA ILE A 6 -5.06 24.24 -21.33
C ILE A 6 -6.09 25.31 -20.96
N TRP A 7 -7.08 25.56 -21.80
CA TRP A 7 -8.18 26.48 -21.50
C TRP A 7 -9.37 25.72 -20.92
N GLY A 8 -9.79 26.10 -19.71
CA GLY A 8 -10.90 25.57 -18.94
C GLY A 8 -10.46 24.79 -17.72
N ALA A 9 -10.53 25.39 -16.51
CA ALA A 9 -10.23 24.75 -15.23
C ALA A 9 -11.47 24.04 -14.65
N GLY A 10 -12.16 23.27 -15.48
CA GLY A 10 -13.37 22.53 -15.14
C GLY A 10 -13.17 21.02 -15.21
N PHE A 11 -14.30 20.30 -15.20
CA PHE A 11 -14.34 18.84 -15.25
C PHE A 11 -13.50 18.23 -16.39
N TYR A 12 -13.57 18.82 -17.57
CA TYR A 12 -12.87 18.28 -18.74
C TYR A 12 -11.36 18.54 -18.75
N ALA A 13 -10.86 19.48 -17.95
CA ALA A 13 -9.42 19.67 -17.83
C ALA A 13 -8.71 18.42 -17.31
N LYS A 14 -9.33 17.69 -16.38
CA LYS A 14 -8.80 16.43 -15.87
C LYS A 14 -8.66 15.37 -16.97
N GLN A 15 -9.68 15.26 -17.83
CA GLN A 15 -9.66 14.33 -18.95
C GLN A 15 -8.54 14.67 -19.92
N VAL A 16 -8.44 15.94 -20.34
CA VAL A 16 -7.40 16.40 -21.26
C VAL A 16 -6.01 16.18 -20.69
N LEU A 17 -5.79 16.52 -19.40
CA LEU A 17 -4.52 16.27 -18.70
C LEU A 17 -4.15 14.79 -18.72
N GLY A 18 -5.10 13.89 -18.47
CA GLY A 18 -4.84 12.44 -18.48
C GLY A 18 -4.43 11.89 -19.87
N GLU A 19 -4.75 12.62 -20.95
CA GLU A 19 -4.41 12.24 -22.32
C GLU A 19 -3.13 12.91 -22.86
N ILE A 20 -2.57 13.90 -22.15
CA ILE A 20 -1.25 14.48 -22.50
C ILE A 20 -0.16 13.44 -22.31
N ASP A 21 0.78 13.42 -23.24
CA ASP A 21 1.99 12.60 -23.16
C ASP A 21 3.09 13.41 -22.47
N ASP A 22 3.29 13.17 -21.18
CA ASP A 22 4.25 13.89 -20.33
C ASP A 22 5.70 13.76 -20.81
N SER A 23 6.00 12.77 -21.65
CA SER A 23 7.32 12.63 -22.27
C SER A 23 7.53 13.63 -23.42
N LYS A 24 6.46 14.21 -23.96
CA LYS A 24 6.48 15.09 -25.14
C LYS A 24 6.05 16.52 -24.84
N ALA A 25 5.18 16.72 -23.84
CA ALA A 25 4.63 18.04 -23.54
C ALA A 25 4.65 18.33 -22.03
N GLU A 26 4.90 19.60 -21.70
CA GLU A 26 4.83 20.16 -20.36
C GLU A 26 3.65 21.13 -20.26
N VAL A 27 2.77 20.93 -19.28
CA VAL A 27 1.63 21.82 -19.03
C VAL A 27 2.07 22.98 -18.14
N LEU A 28 2.21 24.16 -18.72
CA LEU A 28 2.65 25.38 -18.02
C LEU A 28 1.58 25.98 -17.12
N GLY A 29 0.31 25.71 -17.40
CA GLY A 29 -0.81 26.23 -16.62
C GLY A 29 -2.16 25.99 -17.29
N ILE A 30 -3.21 26.23 -16.54
CA ILE A 30 -4.58 26.17 -17.02
C ILE A 30 -5.17 27.58 -17.03
N ILE A 31 -5.87 27.93 -18.09
CA ILE A 31 -6.49 29.24 -18.25
C ILE A 31 -7.97 29.11 -17.97
N ASP A 32 -8.51 29.99 -17.18
CA ASP A 32 -9.96 30.07 -16.97
C ASP A 32 -10.40 31.54 -16.87
N SER A 33 -11.53 31.87 -17.51
CA SER A 33 -12.14 33.19 -17.43
C SER A 33 -12.87 33.45 -16.11
N ASP A 34 -13.18 32.40 -15.34
CA ASP A 34 -13.80 32.54 -14.02
C ASP A 34 -12.80 33.07 -12.98
N ARG A 35 -12.99 34.33 -12.58
CA ARG A 35 -12.13 35.01 -11.59
C ARG A 35 -12.00 34.28 -10.26
N LYS A 36 -12.99 33.46 -9.87
CA LYS A 36 -12.94 32.67 -8.61
C LYS A 36 -11.93 31.53 -8.67
N LYS A 37 -11.58 31.06 -9.84
CA LYS A 37 -10.61 30.00 -10.04
C LYS A 37 -9.19 30.53 -10.27
N GLN A 38 -9.08 31.77 -10.75
CA GLN A 38 -7.78 32.39 -11.04
C GLN A 38 -6.95 32.53 -9.77
N GLY A 39 -5.64 32.31 -9.87
CA GLY A 39 -4.72 32.30 -8.73
C GLY A 39 -4.77 31.05 -7.86
N THR A 40 -5.69 30.11 -8.12
CA THR A 40 -5.71 28.78 -7.47
C THR A 40 -4.78 27.80 -8.21
N LYS A 41 -4.67 26.60 -7.67
CA LYS A 41 -3.99 25.48 -8.37
C LYS A 41 -4.99 24.37 -8.64
N LEU A 42 -4.96 23.83 -9.85
CA LEU A 42 -5.68 22.60 -10.17
C LEU A 42 -4.81 21.41 -9.79
N PHE A 43 -5.37 20.42 -9.08
CA PHE A 43 -4.66 19.24 -8.55
C PHE A 43 -3.43 19.60 -7.70
N ASP A 44 -3.51 20.69 -6.92
CA ASP A 44 -2.48 21.21 -6.01
C ASP A 44 -1.14 21.59 -6.67
N THR A 45 -1.02 21.41 -7.96
CA THR A 45 0.25 21.59 -8.70
C THR A 45 0.17 22.61 -9.82
N ILE A 46 -0.85 22.54 -10.69
CA ILE A 46 -0.92 23.32 -11.93
C ILE A 46 -1.62 24.67 -11.68
N PRO A 47 -0.95 25.81 -11.92
CA PRO A 47 -1.54 27.12 -11.68
C PRO A 47 -2.71 27.41 -12.61
N VAL A 48 -3.79 28.00 -12.06
CA VAL A 48 -4.91 28.52 -12.86
C VAL A 48 -4.70 30.01 -13.10
N LEU A 49 -4.56 30.38 -14.37
CA LEU A 49 -4.15 31.68 -14.86
C LEU A 49 -5.34 32.46 -15.44
N CYS A 50 -5.24 33.79 -15.43
CA CYS A 50 -6.13 34.64 -16.20
C CYS A 50 -5.80 34.57 -17.69
N PRO A 51 -6.77 34.71 -18.62
CA PRO A 51 -6.51 34.81 -20.06
C PRO A 51 -5.46 35.85 -20.44
N SER A 52 -5.40 36.99 -19.76
CA SER A 52 -4.39 38.03 -19.99
C SER A 52 -2.96 37.61 -19.61
N ASP A 53 -2.80 36.63 -18.73
CA ASP A 53 -1.48 36.22 -18.24
C ASP A 53 -0.63 35.48 -19.27
N ILE A 54 -1.23 34.96 -20.33
CA ILE A 54 -0.52 34.28 -21.43
C ILE A 54 -0.18 35.22 -22.59
N SER A 55 -0.70 36.44 -22.58
CA SER A 55 -0.40 37.44 -23.59
C SER A 55 1.10 37.75 -23.61
N GLY A 56 1.75 37.58 -24.77
CA GLY A 56 3.18 37.74 -24.91
C GLY A 56 4.07 36.61 -24.40
N ARG A 57 3.52 35.56 -23.81
CA ARG A 57 4.29 34.37 -23.41
C ARG A 57 4.57 33.47 -24.64
N ARG A 58 5.71 32.79 -24.59
CA ARG A 58 6.04 31.78 -25.61
C ARG A 58 5.44 30.46 -25.19
N PHE A 59 4.72 29.80 -26.07
CA PHE A 59 4.21 28.46 -25.94
C PHE A 59 3.99 27.82 -27.31
N ASP A 60 3.90 26.51 -27.38
CA ASP A 60 3.71 25.78 -28.62
C ASP A 60 2.22 25.60 -28.94
N TYR A 61 1.41 25.16 -27.98
CA TYR A 61 -0.02 24.93 -28.17
C TYR A 61 -0.88 25.43 -27.00
N LEU A 62 -2.10 25.85 -27.35
CA LEU A 62 -3.21 26.13 -26.46
C LEU A 62 -4.31 25.10 -26.72
N ILE A 63 -4.61 24.23 -25.72
CA ILE A 63 -5.64 23.19 -25.85
C ILE A 63 -6.94 23.68 -25.21
N ILE A 64 -8.01 23.80 -25.99
CA ILE A 64 -9.34 24.18 -25.47
C ILE A 64 -10.08 22.93 -25.03
N SER A 65 -10.28 22.79 -23.69
CA SER A 65 -10.93 21.64 -23.07
C SER A 65 -12.44 21.79 -22.87
N VAL A 66 -12.98 23.00 -23.01
CA VAL A 66 -14.40 23.28 -22.76
C VAL A 66 -15.28 22.78 -23.93
N ARG A 67 -16.46 22.21 -23.62
CA ARG A 67 -17.40 21.71 -24.64
C ARG A 67 -17.95 22.81 -25.52
N ASN A 68 -18.30 23.96 -24.95
CA ASN A 68 -18.72 25.15 -25.70
C ASN A 68 -17.47 25.95 -26.12
N TYR A 69 -16.70 25.39 -27.04
CA TYR A 69 -15.39 25.92 -27.43
C TYR A 69 -15.45 27.11 -28.37
N GLY A 70 -16.52 27.27 -29.19
CA GLY A 70 -16.59 28.30 -30.22
C GLY A 70 -16.25 29.72 -29.75
N PRO A 71 -16.95 30.26 -28.73
CA PRO A 71 -16.65 31.58 -28.18
C PRO A 71 -15.24 31.70 -27.60
N VAL A 72 -14.66 30.60 -27.09
CA VAL A 72 -13.29 30.58 -26.54
C VAL A 72 -12.27 30.60 -27.66
N GLU A 73 -12.49 29.83 -28.70
CA GLU A 73 -11.61 29.79 -29.90
C GLU A 73 -11.56 31.13 -30.58
N GLU A 74 -12.72 31.78 -30.81
CA GLU A 74 -12.81 33.14 -31.37
C GLU A 74 -12.07 34.15 -30.51
N ALA A 75 -12.30 34.15 -29.20
CA ALA A 75 -11.60 35.06 -28.28
C ALA A 75 -10.08 34.85 -28.26
N CYS A 76 -9.60 33.61 -28.41
CA CYS A 76 -8.17 33.32 -28.53
C CYS A 76 -7.57 33.91 -29.83
N ILE A 77 -8.26 33.76 -30.95
CA ILE A 77 -7.83 34.29 -32.26
C ILE A 77 -7.84 35.81 -32.21
N GLU A 78 -8.90 36.43 -31.68
CA GLU A 78 -8.98 37.90 -31.53
C GLU A 78 -7.88 38.46 -30.61
N SER A 79 -7.43 37.66 -29.64
CA SER A 79 -6.30 38.00 -28.75
C SER A 79 -4.95 37.82 -29.40
N GLY A 80 -4.90 37.47 -30.70
CA GLY A 80 -3.67 37.34 -31.50
C GLY A 80 -2.96 36.01 -31.37
N ILE A 81 -3.61 34.96 -30.85
CA ILE A 81 -3.06 33.60 -30.83
C ILE A 81 -3.25 32.97 -32.20
N PRO A 82 -2.18 32.55 -32.90
CA PRO A 82 -2.27 31.92 -34.20
C PRO A 82 -3.14 30.66 -34.16
N SER A 83 -4.02 30.49 -35.13
CA SER A 83 -4.96 29.36 -35.18
C SER A 83 -4.26 28.00 -35.23
N GLU A 84 -3.07 27.94 -35.83
CA GLU A 84 -2.24 26.72 -35.87
C GLU A 84 -1.67 26.31 -34.52
N LYS A 85 -1.72 27.18 -33.51
CA LYS A 85 -1.36 26.88 -32.13
C LYS A 85 -2.56 26.46 -31.27
N ILE A 86 -3.79 26.60 -31.80
CA ILE A 86 -5.00 26.29 -31.07
C ILE A 86 -5.45 24.86 -31.39
N ILE A 87 -5.54 24.00 -30.37
CA ILE A 87 -6.07 22.66 -30.49
C ILE A 87 -7.42 22.63 -29.76
N VAL A 88 -8.50 22.45 -30.51
CA VAL A 88 -9.82 22.26 -29.93
C VAL A 88 -10.03 20.76 -29.67
N TYR A 89 -9.97 20.35 -28.41
CA TYR A 89 -10.03 18.96 -28.01
C TYR A 89 -11.26 18.21 -28.54
N TRP A 90 -12.37 18.92 -28.74
CA TRP A 90 -13.66 18.33 -29.14
C TRP A 90 -13.97 18.38 -30.64
N LYS A 91 -13.17 19.07 -31.46
CA LYS A 91 -13.42 19.14 -32.91
C LYS A 91 -13.15 17.83 -33.63
N GLU A 92 -12.03 17.18 -33.27
CA GLU A 92 -11.65 15.88 -33.81
C GLU A 92 -10.85 15.15 -32.71
N SER A 93 -10.75 13.83 -32.81
CA SER A 93 -9.81 13.10 -31.96
C SER A 93 -8.42 13.62 -32.24
N PRO A 94 -7.76 14.33 -31.31
CA PRO A 94 -6.49 14.99 -31.62
C PRO A 94 -5.40 13.93 -31.82
N ASP A 95 -5.10 13.64 -33.04
CA ASP A 95 -3.91 12.88 -33.44
C ASP A 95 -2.72 13.85 -33.53
N ASN A 96 -2.47 14.55 -32.43
CA ASN A 96 -1.40 15.51 -32.31
C ASN A 96 -0.26 14.92 -31.49
N SER A 97 0.97 15.39 -31.79
CA SER A 97 2.18 14.91 -31.11
C SER A 97 2.23 15.13 -29.60
N VAL A 98 1.35 15.97 -29.02
CA VAL A 98 1.27 16.23 -27.58
C VAL A 98 0.41 15.23 -26.82
N PHE A 99 -0.41 14.43 -27.51
CA PHE A 99 -1.28 13.44 -26.89
C PHE A 99 -0.67 12.03 -26.92
N LYS A 100 -1.07 11.19 -25.95
CA LYS A 100 -0.81 9.76 -25.95
C LYS A 100 -1.36 9.10 -27.21
N LYS A 101 -0.76 8.02 -27.66
CA LYS A 101 -1.26 7.26 -28.79
C LYS A 101 -2.70 6.80 -28.55
N ARG A 102 -3.48 6.67 -29.61
CA ARG A 102 -4.92 6.29 -29.52
C ARG A 102 -5.15 5.02 -28.73
N ALA A 103 -4.27 4.02 -28.87
CA ALA A 103 -4.35 2.77 -28.11
C ALA A 103 -4.22 3.00 -26.59
N GLU A 104 -3.23 3.80 -26.16
CA GLU A 104 -2.99 4.14 -24.73
C GLU A 104 -4.17 4.91 -24.13
N ARG A 105 -4.85 5.74 -24.93
CA ARG A 105 -6.04 6.49 -24.52
C ARG A 105 -7.23 5.55 -24.31
N VAL A 106 -7.43 4.57 -25.20
CA VAL A 106 -8.47 3.54 -25.05
C VAL A 106 -8.19 2.66 -23.81
N GLU A 107 -6.95 2.27 -23.59
CA GLU A 107 -6.53 1.54 -22.38
C GLU A 107 -6.81 2.33 -21.11
N GLY A 108 -6.55 3.64 -21.11
CA GLY A 108 -6.89 4.53 -20.00
C GLY A 108 -8.40 4.55 -19.70
N LEU A 109 -9.23 4.67 -20.72
CA LEU A 109 -10.70 4.63 -20.57
C LEU A 109 -11.22 3.26 -20.09
N ILE A 110 -10.61 2.17 -20.55
CA ILE A 110 -10.92 0.82 -20.08
C ILE A 110 -10.60 0.72 -18.59
N TRP A 111 -9.45 1.22 -18.17
CA TRP A 111 -9.05 1.23 -16.76
C TRP A 111 -10.01 2.06 -15.89
N GLU A 112 -10.37 3.27 -16.30
CA GLU A 112 -11.34 4.12 -15.59
C GLU A 112 -12.69 3.41 -15.44
N LYS A 113 -13.17 2.73 -16.49
CA LYS A 113 -14.38 1.93 -16.42
C LYS A 113 -14.26 0.80 -15.38
N GLN A 114 -13.13 0.10 -15.34
CA GLN A 114 -12.89 -0.97 -14.37
C GLN A 114 -12.89 -0.42 -12.93
N VAL A 115 -12.21 0.70 -12.68
CA VAL A 115 -12.20 1.35 -11.35
C VAL A 115 -13.63 1.72 -10.92
N CYS A 116 -14.43 2.28 -11.82
CA CYS A 116 -15.86 2.54 -11.53
C CYS A 116 -16.62 1.26 -11.15
N GLN A 117 -16.37 0.14 -11.82
CA GLN A 117 -16.98 -1.14 -11.47
C GLN A 117 -16.57 -1.62 -10.08
N TYR A 118 -15.29 -1.49 -9.72
CA TYR A 118 -14.79 -1.84 -8.38
C TYR A 118 -15.44 -0.99 -7.28
N ARG A 119 -15.58 0.32 -7.52
CA ARG A 119 -16.25 1.26 -6.61
C ARG A 119 -17.73 0.93 -6.45
N LEU A 120 -18.44 0.60 -7.53
CA LEU A 120 -19.86 0.20 -7.49
C LEU A 120 -20.06 -1.10 -6.72
N ASP A 121 -19.21 -2.10 -6.91
CA ASP A 121 -19.26 -3.38 -6.18
C ASP A 121 -19.02 -3.17 -4.67
N SER A 122 -18.13 -2.26 -4.32
CA SER A 122 -17.75 -1.97 -2.93
C SER A 122 -18.75 -1.07 -2.19
N ALA A 123 -19.43 -0.16 -2.90
CA ALA A 123 -20.28 0.87 -2.32
C ALA A 123 -21.34 0.36 -1.31
N PRO A 124 -22.04 -0.78 -1.52
CA PRO A 124 -22.99 -1.28 -0.54
C PRO A 124 -22.40 -1.59 0.84
N TYR A 125 -21.12 -1.93 0.90
CA TYR A 125 -20.39 -2.20 2.15
C TYR A 125 -19.86 -0.90 2.75
N GLU A 126 -19.25 -0.06 1.94
CA GLU A 126 -18.72 1.25 2.37
C GLU A 126 -19.81 2.16 2.94
N TRP A 127 -21.01 2.09 2.39
CA TRP A 127 -22.17 2.86 2.85
C TRP A 127 -23.04 2.12 3.88
N SER A 128 -22.53 1.02 4.45
CA SER A 128 -23.20 0.23 5.48
C SER A 128 -24.59 -0.31 5.07
N LEU A 129 -24.83 -0.48 3.77
CA LEU A 129 -26.06 -1.13 3.25
C LEU A 129 -25.99 -2.66 3.34
N LYS A 130 -24.77 -3.19 3.45
CA LYS A 130 -24.48 -4.60 3.73
C LYS A 130 -23.61 -4.74 4.96
N PRO A 131 -23.77 -5.82 5.76
CA PRO A 131 -22.98 -6.03 6.95
C PRO A 131 -21.50 -6.24 6.63
N SER A 132 -20.66 -5.63 7.44
CA SER A 132 -19.20 -5.80 7.42
C SER A 132 -18.73 -6.41 8.72
N PRO A 133 -17.59 -7.13 8.75
CA PRO A 133 -16.98 -7.60 9.99
C PRO A 133 -16.70 -6.45 10.95
N LYS A 134 -16.77 -6.71 12.26
CA LYS A 134 -16.35 -5.75 13.27
C LYS A 134 -14.82 -5.79 13.37
N ILE A 135 -14.17 -4.71 12.98
CA ILE A 135 -12.70 -4.61 12.97
C ILE A 135 -12.31 -3.39 13.80
N TRP A 136 -11.55 -3.62 14.87
CA TRP A 136 -10.99 -2.56 15.69
C TRP A 136 -9.68 -2.03 15.09
N GLU A 137 -9.41 -0.76 15.35
CA GLU A 137 -8.22 -0.08 14.84
C GLU A 137 -6.92 -0.71 15.41
N GLY A 138 -5.83 -0.60 14.63
CA GLY A 138 -4.54 -1.17 15.00
C GLY A 138 -3.96 -0.60 16.29
N ALA A 139 -4.22 0.66 16.62
CA ALA A 139 -3.79 1.27 17.87
C ALA A 139 -4.40 0.57 19.09
N GLU A 140 -5.69 0.23 19.05
CA GLU A 140 -6.36 -0.50 20.14
C GLU A 140 -5.81 -1.91 20.32
N LEU A 141 -5.49 -2.58 19.18
CA LEU A 141 -4.80 -3.87 19.22
C LEU A 141 -3.45 -3.78 19.95
N LEU A 142 -2.60 -2.81 19.59
CA LEU A 142 -1.27 -2.67 20.20
C LEU A 142 -1.35 -2.30 21.70
N LYS A 143 -2.32 -1.46 22.07
CA LYS A 143 -2.58 -1.13 23.49
C LYS A 143 -2.99 -2.39 24.27
N LYS A 144 -3.86 -3.23 23.70
CA LYS A 144 -4.27 -4.51 24.31
C LYS A 144 -3.08 -5.45 24.46
N ILE A 145 -2.29 -5.67 23.38
CA ILE A 145 -1.10 -6.54 23.42
C ILE A 145 -0.09 -6.06 24.47
N ALA A 146 0.10 -4.74 24.62
CA ALA A 146 0.98 -4.16 25.65
C ALA A 146 0.48 -4.43 27.06
N GLN A 147 -0.83 -4.60 27.26
CA GLN A 147 -1.46 -4.81 28.57
C GLN A 147 -1.50 -6.28 28.96
N ASP A 148 -1.88 -7.17 28.05
CA ASP A 148 -2.18 -8.57 28.36
C ASP A 148 -1.16 -9.58 27.80
N HIS A 149 -0.13 -9.10 27.12
CA HIS A 149 0.92 -9.91 26.48
C HIS A 149 0.38 -10.98 25.52
N SER A 150 -0.78 -10.75 24.91
CA SER A 150 -1.34 -11.63 23.90
C SER A 150 -0.52 -11.66 22.61
N SER A 151 -0.69 -12.70 21.83
CA SER A 151 -0.04 -12.90 20.53
C SER A 151 -0.87 -12.31 19.39
N LEU A 152 -0.26 -12.16 18.20
CA LEU A 152 -0.87 -11.58 17.01
C LEU A 152 -0.67 -12.48 15.80
N CYS A 153 -1.80 -12.89 15.19
CA CYS A 153 -1.86 -13.57 13.90
C CYS A 153 -2.55 -12.65 12.89
N ARG A 154 -1.85 -12.30 11.80
CA ARG A 154 -2.38 -11.36 10.80
C ARG A 154 -2.73 -12.07 9.51
N PHE A 155 -3.87 -11.70 8.95
CA PHE A 155 -4.31 -12.13 7.64
C PHE A 155 -4.25 -10.95 6.68
N GLY A 156 -3.63 -11.13 5.55
CA GLY A 156 -3.66 -10.23 4.42
C GLY A 156 -4.26 -10.92 3.20
N ASP A 157 -4.06 -10.33 2.04
CA ASP A 157 -4.48 -10.91 0.78
C ASP A 157 -3.77 -12.25 0.48
N GLY A 158 -2.51 -12.38 0.88
CA GLY A 158 -1.73 -13.62 0.70
C GLY A 158 -2.31 -14.80 1.47
N GLU A 159 -2.67 -14.61 2.72
CA GLU A 159 -3.26 -15.63 3.59
C GLU A 159 -4.64 -16.05 3.10
N PHE A 160 -5.50 -15.07 2.73
CA PHE A 160 -6.82 -15.39 2.17
C PHE A 160 -6.75 -16.10 0.81
N GLU A 161 -5.83 -15.70 -0.08
CA GLU A 161 -5.64 -16.40 -1.35
C GLU A 161 -5.14 -17.84 -1.15
N MET A 162 -4.28 -18.06 -0.15
CA MET A 162 -3.81 -19.41 0.21
C MET A 162 -4.97 -20.28 0.69
N ILE A 163 -5.84 -19.78 1.59
CA ILE A 163 -7.05 -20.48 2.05
C ILE A 163 -7.99 -20.79 0.88
N ARG A 164 -8.13 -19.88 -0.07
CA ARG A 164 -8.99 -20.03 -1.27
C ARG A 164 -8.37 -20.92 -2.35
N GLY A 165 -7.16 -21.42 -2.15
CA GLY A 165 -6.43 -22.23 -3.14
C GLY A 165 -6.05 -21.45 -4.42
N LYS A 166 -5.95 -20.12 -4.36
CA LYS A 166 -5.56 -19.28 -5.49
C LYS A 166 -4.06 -19.02 -5.48
N VAL A 167 -3.47 -18.95 -6.67
CA VAL A 167 -2.02 -18.85 -6.84
C VAL A 167 -1.58 -17.39 -6.78
N ARG A 168 -0.74 -17.04 -5.78
CA ARG A 168 0.15 -15.88 -5.86
C ARG A 168 1.59 -16.35 -5.73
N PRO A 169 2.36 -16.43 -6.83
CA PRO A 169 3.66 -17.14 -6.85
C PRO A 169 4.81 -16.37 -6.19
N TRP A 170 4.57 -15.26 -5.48
CA TRP A 170 5.65 -14.35 -5.14
C TRP A 170 6.49 -14.77 -3.93
N PHE A 171 5.91 -14.92 -2.74
CA PHE A 171 6.63 -15.29 -1.51
C PHE A 171 6.51 -16.76 -1.17
N GLN A 172 5.30 -17.26 -1.29
CA GLN A 172 4.95 -18.62 -0.92
C GLN A 172 4.22 -19.27 -2.07
N LYS A 173 4.70 -20.39 -2.55
CA LYS A 173 3.99 -21.24 -3.51
C LYS A 173 2.68 -21.73 -2.90
N PRO A 174 1.66 -22.02 -3.73
CA PRO A 174 0.43 -22.63 -3.24
C PRO A 174 0.72 -23.92 -2.47
N ASP A 175 0.12 -24.03 -1.30
CA ASP A 175 0.23 -25.21 -0.47
C ASP A 175 -1.09 -25.44 0.27
N ILE A 176 -1.69 -26.61 0.05
CA ILE A 176 -3.00 -26.95 0.62
C ILE A 176 -2.90 -27.05 2.15
N THR A 177 -1.83 -27.62 2.67
CA THR A 177 -1.65 -27.79 4.11
C THR A 177 -1.48 -26.47 4.82
N LEU A 178 -0.76 -25.51 4.21
CA LEU A 178 -0.70 -24.14 4.73
C LEU A 178 -2.07 -23.46 4.69
N GLY A 179 -2.85 -23.64 3.63
CA GLY A 179 -4.20 -23.09 3.53
C GLY A 179 -5.13 -23.63 4.63
N GLU A 180 -5.08 -24.93 4.92
CA GLU A 180 -5.84 -25.56 6.00
C GLU A 180 -5.41 -25.05 7.38
N ARG A 181 -4.11 -24.91 7.62
CA ARG A 181 -3.56 -24.34 8.85
C ARG A 181 -3.97 -22.88 9.06
N LEU A 182 -3.91 -22.07 8.02
CA LEU A 182 -4.37 -20.67 8.07
C LEU A 182 -5.87 -20.60 8.40
N LYS A 183 -6.69 -21.49 7.83
CA LYS A 183 -8.12 -21.56 8.15
C LYS A 183 -8.34 -21.96 9.62
N GLU A 184 -7.58 -22.90 10.16
CA GLU A 184 -7.62 -23.25 11.58
C GLU A 184 -7.29 -22.02 12.46
N VAL A 185 -6.23 -21.29 12.14
CA VAL A 185 -5.85 -20.06 12.87
C VAL A 185 -6.97 -19.02 12.81
N LEU A 186 -7.56 -18.80 11.64
CA LEU A 186 -8.64 -17.82 11.45
C LEU A 186 -9.87 -18.13 12.33
N CYS A 187 -10.16 -19.40 12.52
CA CYS A 187 -11.29 -19.89 13.31
C CYS A 187 -10.97 -20.07 14.82
N SER A 188 -9.72 -19.80 15.24
CA SER A 188 -9.33 -19.98 16.65
C SER A 188 -10.05 -19.00 17.57
N ASP A 189 -10.56 -19.47 18.68
CA ASP A 189 -11.21 -18.71 19.76
C ASP A 189 -10.29 -18.50 20.98
N ASP A 190 -9.01 -18.85 20.89
CA ASP A 190 -8.04 -18.70 21.98
C ASP A 190 -7.85 -17.22 22.34
N VAL A 191 -8.27 -16.83 23.51
CA VAL A 191 -8.23 -15.44 24.01
C VAL A 191 -6.83 -14.84 24.11
N ARG A 192 -5.79 -15.69 24.09
CA ARG A 192 -4.38 -15.26 24.08
C ARG A 192 -3.89 -14.84 22.68
N ILE A 193 -4.74 -15.03 21.66
CA ILE A 193 -4.37 -14.84 20.27
C ILE A 193 -5.32 -13.83 19.63
N ASN A 194 -4.78 -12.70 19.19
CA ASN A 194 -5.54 -11.73 18.43
C ASN A 194 -5.49 -12.09 16.96
N ILE A 195 -6.67 -12.21 16.33
CA ILE A 195 -6.78 -12.41 14.90
C ILE A 195 -7.03 -11.05 14.26
N ALA A 196 -6.12 -10.64 13.40
CA ALA A 196 -6.23 -9.41 12.64
C ALA A 196 -6.50 -9.70 11.16
N ILE A 197 -7.49 -9.01 10.60
CA ILE A 197 -7.86 -9.07 9.19
C ILE A 197 -7.81 -7.65 8.58
N PRO A 198 -7.58 -7.50 7.28
CA PRO A 198 -7.43 -6.17 6.68
C PRO A 198 -8.77 -5.42 6.65
N GLN A 199 -8.73 -4.11 6.87
CA GLN A 199 -9.89 -3.23 6.81
C GLN A 199 -10.31 -3.00 5.33
N ASN A 200 -10.81 -4.08 4.70
CA ASN A 200 -11.15 -4.14 3.27
C ASN A 200 -12.64 -3.97 2.96
N PHE A 201 -13.46 -3.63 3.96
CA PHE A 201 -14.91 -3.64 3.80
C PHE A 201 -15.52 -2.23 3.82
N CYS A 202 -15.02 -1.34 4.68
CA CYS A 202 -15.51 0.03 4.84
C CYS A 202 -14.39 0.94 5.38
N GLY A 203 -14.70 2.24 5.58
CA GLY A 203 -13.77 3.18 6.23
C GLY A 203 -12.58 3.56 5.35
N PHE A 204 -12.76 3.65 4.03
CA PHE A 204 -11.68 3.95 3.08
C PHE A 204 -11.27 5.41 3.01
N ASP A 205 -12.01 6.30 3.69
CA ASP A 205 -11.72 7.74 3.69
C ASP A 205 -10.33 8.09 4.25
N LYS A 206 -9.78 7.23 5.12
CA LYS A 206 -8.45 7.37 5.69
C LYS A 206 -7.31 7.02 4.71
N TYR A 207 -7.60 6.28 3.64
CA TYR A 207 -6.60 5.82 2.68
C TYR A 207 -6.44 6.77 1.49
N LYS A 208 -5.26 6.76 0.86
CA LYS A 208 -5.05 7.37 -0.46
C LYS A 208 -5.99 6.73 -1.48
N GLU A 209 -6.38 7.47 -2.51
CA GLU A 209 -7.37 6.99 -3.49
C GLU A 209 -6.91 5.73 -4.21
N ASP A 210 -5.65 5.69 -4.62
CA ASP A 210 -5.03 4.54 -5.27
C ASP A 210 -4.98 3.30 -4.35
N ALA A 211 -4.69 3.49 -3.06
CA ALA A 211 -4.71 2.41 -2.09
C ALA A 211 -6.13 1.86 -1.88
N ALA A 212 -7.13 2.74 -1.74
CA ALA A 212 -8.52 2.36 -1.63
C ALA A 212 -9.01 1.61 -2.89
N ASP A 213 -8.66 2.09 -4.10
CA ASP A 213 -9.03 1.43 -5.35
C ASP A 213 -8.32 0.08 -5.54
N ASN A 214 -7.08 -0.07 -5.05
CA ASN A 214 -6.40 -1.36 -5.01
C ASN A 214 -7.10 -2.36 -4.08
N ILE A 215 -7.60 -1.92 -2.92
CA ILE A 215 -8.43 -2.73 -2.02
C ILE A 215 -9.72 -3.15 -2.73
N ARG A 216 -10.45 -2.21 -3.35
CA ARG A 216 -11.68 -2.48 -4.09
C ARG A 216 -11.47 -3.49 -5.21
N ARG A 217 -10.38 -3.32 -5.97
CA ARG A 217 -9.98 -4.26 -7.04
C ARG A 217 -9.72 -5.66 -6.50
N TYR A 218 -9.01 -5.79 -5.38
CA TYR A 218 -8.76 -7.08 -4.75
C TYR A 218 -10.05 -7.76 -4.30
N MET A 219 -10.96 -7.00 -3.69
CA MET A 219 -12.22 -7.50 -3.15
C MET A 219 -13.32 -7.71 -4.19
N PHE A 220 -13.09 -7.31 -5.44
CA PHE A 220 -14.07 -7.39 -6.54
C PHE A 220 -14.50 -8.82 -6.87
N GLY A 221 -15.74 -8.97 -7.32
CA GLY A 221 -16.34 -10.25 -7.71
C GLY A 221 -16.53 -11.19 -6.50
N ASN A 222 -16.09 -12.45 -6.63
CA ASN A 222 -16.31 -13.44 -5.58
C ASN A 222 -15.33 -13.33 -4.40
N THR A 223 -14.29 -12.51 -4.48
CA THR A 223 -13.28 -12.41 -3.40
C THR A 223 -13.92 -11.98 -2.09
N ARG A 224 -14.72 -10.93 -2.12
CA ARG A 224 -15.41 -10.41 -0.94
C ARG A 224 -16.35 -11.43 -0.31
N THR A 225 -17.18 -12.08 -1.12
CA THR A 225 -18.14 -13.09 -0.64
C THR A 225 -17.46 -14.32 -0.07
N ASP A 226 -16.39 -14.78 -0.72
CA ASP A 226 -15.60 -15.92 -0.26
C ASP A 226 -14.95 -15.62 1.10
N ILE A 227 -14.35 -14.43 1.25
CA ILE A 227 -13.72 -14.02 2.53
C ILE A 227 -14.81 -13.88 3.61
N LEU A 228 -15.93 -13.21 3.33
CA LEU A 228 -17.03 -13.07 4.29
C LEU A 228 -17.60 -14.42 4.76
N ALA A 229 -17.58 -15.44 3.90
CA ALA A 229 -18.01 -16.79 4.25
C ALA A 229 -17.05 -17.53 5.20
N LEU A 230 -15.77 -17.08 5.28
CA LEU A 230 -14.78 -17.62 6.20
C LEU A 230 -14.82 -16.96 7.59
N LEU A 231 -15.42 -15.76 7.68
CA LEU A 231 -15.40 -14.96 8.90
C LEU A 231 -16.61 -15.25 9.78
N ASP A 232 -16.38 -15.27 11.09
CA ASP A 232 -17.45 -15.24 12.07
C ASP A 232 -18.02 -13.82 12.19
N LYS A 233 -19.31 -13.65 11.95
CA LYS A 233 -20.03 -12.36 11.93
C LYS A 233 -20.12 -11.71 13.31
N ASP A 234 -20.10 -12.52 14.36
CA ASP A 234 -20.27 -12.06 15.74
C ASP A 234 -18.92 -11.76 16.42
N ARG A 235 -17.84 -12.21 15.81
CA ARG A 235 -16.48 -12.02 16.31
C ARG A 235 -15.98 -10.61 16.06
N LEU A 236 -15.22 -10.10 17.04
CA LEU A 236 -14.41 -8.92 16.89
C LEU A 236 -13.03 -9.30 16.32
N TYR A 237 -12.64 -8.68 15.24
CA TYR A 237 -11.30 -8.75 14.65
C TYR A 237 -10.53 -7.46 14.90
N TYR A 238 -9.23 -7.47 14.58
CA TYR A 238 -8.37 -6.28 14.61
C TYR A 238 -7.84 -5.96 13.22
N ASP A 239 -7.42 -4.70 12.99
CA ASP A 239 -6.92 -4.28 11.68
C ASP A 239 -5.50 -4.82 11.42
N ALA A 240 -5.36 -5.70 10.43
CA ALA A 240 -4.08 -6.25 10.01
C ALA A 240 -3.17 -5.20 9.35
N TYR A 241 -3.71 -4.05 8.90
CA TYR A 241 -2.92 -2.94 8.38
C TYR A 241 -2.14 -2.20 9.48
N VAL A 242 -2.25 -2.61 10.73
CA VAL A 242 -1.37 -2.14 11.82
C VAL A 242 0.12 -2.26 11.46
N SER A 243 0.52 -3.22 10.62
CA SER A 243 1.90 -3.36 10.13
C SER A 243 2.18 -2.59 8.83
N ARG A 244 1.23 -1.80 8.35
CA ARG A 244 1.35 -0.95 7.15
C ARG A 244 0.81 0.47 7.44
N PRO A 245 1.31 1.16 8.49
CA PRO A 245 0.65 2.34 9.02
C PRO A 245 0.90 3.61 8.21
N TYR A 246 1.76 3.61 7.19
CA TYR A 246 2.23 4.82 6.54
C TYR A 246 1.82 4.94 5.06
N MET A 247 2.28 4.04 4.19
CA MET A 247 2.24 4.26 2.74
C MET A 247 0.84 4.35 2.15
N MET A 248 -0.13 3.66 2.73
CA MET A 248 -1.51 3.66 2.23
C MET A 248 -2.40 4.76 2.79
N TYR A 249 -1.98 5.46 3.85
CA TYR A 249 -2.77 6.50 4.51
C TYR A 249 -2.57 7.87 3.87
N LYS A 250 -3.61 8.74 3.92
CA LYS A 250 -3.59 10.10 3.35
C LYS A 250 -2.61 11.02 4.06
N ASP A 251 -2.48 10.85 5.36
CA ASP A 251 -1.56 11.63 6.19
C ASP A 251 -0.71 10.73 7.08
N GLY A 252 0.33 11.30 7.67
CA GLY A 252 1.25 10.57 8.52
C GLY A 252 0.73 10.26 9.93
N LYS A 253 -0.44 10.78 10.34
CA LYS A 253 -0.92 10.69 11.73
C LYS A 253 -1.10 9.28 12.23
N ASN A 254 -1.55 8.37 11.36
CA ASN A 254 -1.66 6.96 11.73
C ASN A 254 -0.28 6.35 12.05
N ALA A 255 0.76 6.69 11.28
CA ALA A 255 2.13 6.25 11.54
C ALA A 255 2.68 6.87 12.84
N ASP A 256 2.40 8.16 13.08
CA ASP A 256 2.80 8.88 14.30
C ASP A 256 2.25 8.21 15.58
N GLU A 257 1.09 7.56 15.51
CA GLU A 257 0.52 6.81 16.65
C GLU A 257 1.06 5.37 16.69
N ILE A 258 1.11 4.67 15.57
CA ILE A 258 1.36 3.22 15.52
C ILE A 258 2.83 2.88 15.82
N PHE A 259 3.82 3.59 15.26
CA PHE A 259 5.22 3.25 15.50
C PHE A 259 5.64 3.40 16.97
N PRO A 260 5.29 4.46 17.70
CA PRO A 260 5.56 4.54 19.13
C PRO A 260 4.90 3.41 19.94
N LEU A 261 3.69 2.95 19.55
CA LEU A 261 3.02 1.82 20.20
C LEU A 261 3.78 0.51 19.97
N PHE A 262 4.25 0.26 18.76
CA PHE A 262 5.15 -0.88 18.50
C PHE A 262 6.43 -0.79 19.33
N GLN A 263 7.12 0.36 19.31
CA GLN A 263 8.33 0.55 20.10
C GLN A 263 8.11 0.33 21.61
N LYS A 264 6.91 0.58 22.11
CA LYS A 264 6.53 0.29 23.51
C LYS A 264 6.43 -1.21 23.78
N LEU A 265 6.03 -2.04 22.80
CA LEU A 265 5.89 -3.49 22.98
C LEU A 265 7.24 -4.17 23.27
N TRP A 266 8.31 -3.73 22.63
CA TRP A 266 9.64 -4.30 22.82
C TRP A 266 10.58 -3.49 23.71
N LYS A 267 10.11 -2.35 24.24
CA LYS A 267 10.90 -1.55 25.16
C LYS A 267 11.36 -2.35 26.38
N ASP A 268 12.66 -2.31 26.67
CA ASP A 268 13.33 -2.99 27.79
C ASP A 268 13.16 -4.52 27.81
N ARG A 269 12.79 -5.13 26.67
CA ARG A 269 12.59 -6.58 26.52
C ARG A 269 13.64 -7.22 25.62
N ASP A 270 13.90 -8.49 25.86
CA ASP A 270 14.63 -9.33 24.91
C ASP A 270 13.71 -9.66 23.75
N VAL A 271 14.16 -9.44 22.53
CA VAL A 271 13.40 -9.66 21.30
C VAL A 271 14.10 -10.73 20.47
N LEU A 272 13.32 -11.74 20.06
CA LEU A 272 13.75 -12.71 19.05
C LEU A 272 13.03 -12.42 17.74
N ILE A 273 13.77 -12.06 16.71
CA ILE A 273 13.24 -11.82 15.35
C ILE A 273 13.39 -13.10 14.53
N ILE A 274 12.30 -13.55 13.93
CA ILE A 274 12.28 -14.66 12.98
C ILE A 274 11.92 -14.07 11.61
N GLU A 275 12.87 -14.03 10.70
CA GLU A 275 12.72 -13.25 9.47
C GLU A 275 13.35 -13.95 8.26
N GLY A 276 12.90 -13.58 7.06
CA GLY A 276 13.59 -13.95 5.82
C GLY A 276 14.96 -13.27 5.76
N GLU A 277 15.93 -13.95 5.16
CA GLU A 277 17.36 -13.52 5.14
C GLU A 277 17.61 -12.10 4.62
N TYR A 278 16.66 -11.54 3.85
CA TYR A 278 16.75 -10.17 3.32
C TYR A 278 15.78 -9.19 3.98
N SER A 279 15.05 -9.58 5.03
CA SER A 279 14.13 -8.67 5.74
C SER A 279 14.88 -7.64 6.58
N ARG A 280 15.89 -8.08 7.33
CA ARG A 280 16.81 -7.24 8.12
C ARG A 280 16.10 -6.18 8.98
N ILE A 281 15.10 -6.61 9.74
CA ILE A 281 14.24 -5.75 10.56
C ILE A 281 15.06 -4.95 11.56
N GLY A 282 14.88 -3.61 11.59
CA GLY A 282 15.59 -2.69 12.47
C GLY A 282 17.04 -2.45 12.09
N ILE A 283 17.51 -2.91 10.94
CA ILE A 283 18.85 -2.59 10.45
C ILE A 283 18.77 -1.31 9.60
N GLY A 284 19.69 -0.36 9.86
CA GLY A 284 19.71 0.93 9.19
C GLY A 284 18.67 1.94 9.70
N ASN A 285 17.88 1.58 10.74
CA ASN A 285 16.92 2.47 11.40
C ASN A 285 16.87 2.21 12.92
N ASP A 286 16.11 3.00 13.66
CA ASP A 286 16.00 2.91 15.11
C ASP A 286 14.71 2.24 15.61
N LEU A 287 13.96 1.53 14.74
CA LEU A 287 12.72 0.85 15.10
C LEU A 287 12.89 -0.04 16.32
N MET A 288 13.97 -0.81 16.38
CA MET A 288 14.27 -1.77 17.46
C MET A 288 15.16 -1.21 18.57
N ALA A 289 15.55 0.07 18.52
CA ALA A 289 16.53 0.66 19.45
C ALA A 289 16.10 0.66 20.92
N LYS A 290 14.80 0.54 21.20
CA LYS A 290 14.28 0.46 22.57
C LYS A 290 14.28 -0.97 23.17
N ALA A 291 14.59 -1.99 22.37
CA ALA A 291 14.74 -3.36 22.89
C ALA A 291 15.98 -3.47 23.79
N ARG A 292 15.91 -4.29 24.84
CA ARG A 292 17.08 -4.60 25.70
C ARG A 292 18.13 -5.37 24.94
N SER A 293 17.70 -6.35 24.16
CA SER A 293 18.55 -7.13 23.26
C SER A 293 17.76 -7.60 22.04
N VAL A 294 18.44 -7.81 20.93
CA VAL A 294 17.87 -8.40 19.71
C VAL A 294 18.67 -9.62 19.32
N SER A 295 18.00 -10.75 19.14
CA SER A 295 18.53 -11.96 18.52
C SER A 295 17.71 -12.35 17.30
N ARG A 296 18.30 -13.12 16.37
CA ARG A 296 17.67 -13.41 15.08
C ARG A 296 17.80 -14.87 14.67
N ILE A 297 16.71 -15.39 14.09
CA ILE A 297 16.74 -16.65 13.33
C ILE A 297 16.42 -16.28 11.88
N LEU A 298 17.40 -16.50 10.98
CA LEU A 298 17.24 -16.25 9.58
C LEU A 298 16.66 -17.46 8.88
N CYS A 299 15.62 -17.24 8.10
CA CYS A 299 14.85 -18.25 7.38
C CYS A 299 14.89 -17.98 5.87
N PRO A 300 14.49 -18.95 5.03
CA PRO A 300 14.32 -18.70 3.61
C PRO A 300 13.35 -17.52 3.37
N PHE A 301 13.75 -16.58 2.50
CA PHE A 301 12.90 -15.44 2.15
C PHE A 301 11.73 -15.81 1.25
N LYS A 302 11.81 -16.99 0.61
CA LYS A 302 10.72 -17.59 -0.18
C LYS A 302 10.42 -18.99 0.31
N ASN A 303 9.14 -19.35 0.24
CA ASN A 303 8.65 -20.69 0.57
C ASN A 303 9.08 -21.16 1.98
N ALA A 304 9.03 -20.27 2.96
CA ALA A 304 9.41 -20.60 4.34
C ALA A 304 8.62 -21.80 4.89
N TRP A 305 7.40 -22.02 4.40
CA TRP A 305 6.57 -23.16 4.76
C TRP A 305 7.24 -24.51 4.48
N ASP A 306 8.06 -24.62 3.43
CA ASP A 306 8.80 -25.86 3.13
C ASP A 306 9.77 -26.27 4.25
N LYS A 307 10.10 -25.35 5.15
CA LYS A 307 11.00 -25.54 6.30
C LYS A 307 10.30 -25.33 7.64
N TYR A 308 8.96 -25.33 7.65
CA TYR A 308 8.16 -24.94 8.81
C TYR A 308 8.56 -25.69 10.08
N GLU A 309 8.65 -27.02 10.04
CA GLU A 309 9.01 -27.84 11.21
C GLU A 309 10.43 -27.53 11.72
N ASN A 310 11.38 -27.29 10.81
CA ASN A 310 12.73 -26.90 11.20
C ASN A 310 12.72 -25.51 11.87
N ILE A 311 11.94 -24.58 11.32
CA ILE A 311 11.79 -23.23 11.91
C ILE A 311 11.20 -23.32 13.30
N LEU A 312 10.07 -24.01 13.46
CA LEU A 312 9.39 -24.17 14.75
C LEU A 312 10.31 -24.84 15.79
N ASN A 313 10.95 -25.95 15.44
CA ASN A 313 11.86 -26.66 16.33
C ASN A 313 13.07 -25.82 16.74
N THR A 314 13.66 -25.06 15.78
CA THR A 314 14.78 -24.17 16.09
C THR A 314 14.34 -23.05 17.05
N VAL A 315 13.13 -22.50 16.87
CA VAL A 315 12.59 -21.49 17.78
C VAL A 315 12.40 -22.07 19.18
N LEU A 316 11.81 -23.27 19.28
CA LEU A 316 11.56 -23.94 20.57
C LEU A 316 12.86 -24.29 21.30
N GLU A 317 13.94 -24.57 20.57
CA GLU A 317 15.27 -24.83 21.13
C GLU A 317 15.97 -23.55 21.61
N LYS A 318 15.86 -22.45 20.85
CA LYS A 318 16.66 -21.25 21.05
C LYS A 318 15.97 -20.12 21.79
N ALA A 319 14.62 -20.07 21.76
CA ALA A 319 13.87 -18.95 22.31
C ALA A 319 13.80 -19.01 23.85
N ASN A 320 14.14 -17.89 24.48
CA ASN A 320 13.78 -17.68 25.88
C ASN A 320 12.25 -17.51 26.01
N ARG A 321 11.64 -18.13 27.00
CA ARG A 321 10.18 -18.05 27.27
C ARG A 321 9.69 -16.63 27.51
N GLU A 322 10.51 -15.78 28.09
CA GLU A 322 10.18 -14.39 28.41
C GLU A 322 10.43 -13.43 27.24
N ALA A 323 11.09 -13.90 26.18
CA ALA A 323 11.37 -13.06 25.01
C ALA A 323 10.09 -12.77 24.22
N LEU A 324 10.01 -11.55 23.68
CA LEU A 324 9.02 -11.23 22.68
C LEU A 324 9.48 -11.77 21.32
N ILE A 325 8.68 -12.61 20.70
CA ILE A 325 8.99 -13.16 19.38
C ILE A 325 8.30 -12.32 18.30
N CYS A 326 9.08 -11.72 17.41
CA CYS A 326 8.61 -10.94 16.26
C CYS A 326 8.86 -11.72 14.97
N ILE A 327 7.83 -11.89 14.13
CA ILE A 327 7.90 -12.79 12.96
C ILE A 327 7.58 -12.02 11.68
N SER A 328 8.41 -12.19 10.64
CA SER A 328 8.20 -11.66 9.29
C SER A 328 8.58 -12.72 8.25
N LEU A 329 7.64 -13.61 7.93
CA LEU A 329 7.83 -14.78 7.03
C LEU A 329 6.64 -14.99 6.08
N GLY A 330 5.94 -13.92 5.69
CA GLY A 330 4.72 -14.03 4.87
C GLY A 330 3.67 -14.94 5.55
N PRO A 331 2.87 -15.71 4.79
CA PRO A 331 1.79 -16.54 5.37
C PRO A 331 2.25 -17.56 6.41
N CYS A 332 3.52 -17.99 6.37
CA CYS A 332 4.11 -18.86 7.38
C CYS A 332 4.16 -18.19 8.77
N ALA A 333 4.33 -16.85 8.83
CA ALA A 333 4.38 -16.09 10.09
C ALA A 333 3.10 -16.22 10.90
N THR A 334 1.94 -16.18 10.24
CA THR A 334 0.62 -16.28 10.87
C THR A 334 0.46 -17.62 11.60
N VAL A 335 0.83 -18.73 10.97
CA VAL A 335 0.77 -20.07 11.57
C VAL A 335 1.81 -20.24 12.68
N LEU A 336 3.03 -19.73 12.46
CA LEU A 336 4.10 -19.82 13.46
C LEU A 336 3.76 -19.03 14.72
N ALA A 337 3.20 -17.82 14.59
CA ALA A 337 2.74 -17.04 15.74
C ALA A 337 1.66 -17.79 16.54
N TYR A 338 0.72 -18.42 15.85
CA TYR A 338 -0.31 -19.26 16.47
C TYR A 338 0.28 -20.44 17.25
N ASP A 339 1.15 -21.22 16.61
CA ASP A 339 1.71 -22.41 17.23
C ASP A 339 2.62 -22.09 18.42
N LEU A 340 3.34 -20.98 18.37
CA LEU A 340 4.14 -20.49 19.49
C LEU A 340 3.25 -19.98 20.63
N ALA A 341 2.16 -19.26 20.32
CA ALA A 341 1.19 -18.82 21.32
C ALA A 341 0.53 -19.99 22.04
N LYS A 342 0.14 -21.05 21.32
CA LYS A 342 -0.40 -22.29 21.90
C LYS A 342 0.59 -22.98 22.84
N ARG A 343 1.90 -22.75 22.64
CA ARG A 343 2.98 -23.29 23.50
C ARG A 343 3.41 -22.32 24.61
N GLY A 344 2.70 -21.20 24.79
CA GLY A 344 2.92 -20.24 25.87
C GLY A 344 4.01 -19.20 25.60
N TYR A 345 4.41 -18.98 24.36
CA TYR A 345 5.23 -17.83 23.95
C TYR A 345 4.36 -16.65 23.56
N GLN A 346 4.86 -15.44 23.75
CA GLN A 346 4.27 -14.27 23.11
C GLN A 346 4.90 -14.10 21.73
N ALA A 347 4.10 -14.24 20.67
CA ALA A 347 4.57 -14.16 19.29
C ALA A 347 3.69 -13.22 18.46
N LEU A 348 4.33 -12.30 17.74
CA LEU A 348 3.66 -11.29 16.93
C LEU A 348 4.09 -11.45 15.46
N ASP A 349 3.15 -11.71 14.59
CA ASP A 349 3.34 -11.48 13.15
C ASP A 349 3.35 -9.97 12.91
N ILE A 350 4.53 -9.41 12.62
CA ILE A 350 4.74 -7.97 12.43
C ILE A 350 4.83 -7.58 10.95
N GLY A 351 4.80 -8.55 10.03
CA GLY A 351 4.85 -8.34 8.58
C GLY A 351 5.95 -7.40 8.12
N GLN A 352 5.60 -6.37 7.36
CA GLN A 352 6.54 -5.42 6.76
C GLN A 352 6.64 -4.09 7.52
N ILE A 353 6.44 -4.10 8.83
CA ILE A 353 6.46 -2.87 9.64
C ILE A 353 7.76 -2.08 9.48
N ASP A 354 8.88 -2.78 9.26
CA ASP A 354 10.20 -2.17 9.13
C ASP A 354 10.36 -1.37 7.83
N ASN A 355 9.91 -1.91 6.70
CA ASN A 355 9.90 -1.17 5.43
C ASN A 355 9.00 0.09 5.51
N GLU A 356 7.84 -0.03 6.15
CA GLU A 356 6.94 1.10 6.39
C GLU A 356 7.60 2.15 7.30
N TYR A 357 8.43 1.72 8.28
CA TYR A 357 9.17 2.61 9.15
C TYR A 357 10.28 3.35 8.41
N ASP A 358 11.05 2.67 7.57
CA ASP A 358 12.07 3.29 6.73
C ASP A 358 11.46 4.38 5.82
N TRP A 359 10.35 4.07 5.14
CA TRP A 359 9.65 5.06 4.30
C TRP A 359 9.08 6.23 5.11
N TYR A 360 8.57 5.97 6.32
CA TYR A 360 8.08 7.02 7.22
C TYR A 360 9.21 7.96 7.64
N MET A 361 10.35 7.43 8.08
CA MET A 361 11.51 8.22 8.48
C MET A 361 12.09 9.06 7.34
N GLN A 362 12.01 8.55 6.11
CA GLN A 362 12.47 9.26 4.91
C GLN A 362 11.42 10.25 4.37
N GLY A 363 10.20 10.25 4.89
CA GLY A 363 9.10 11.04 4.34
C GLY A 363 8.71 10.64 2.91
N ALA A 364 8.94 9.38 2.54
CA ALA A 364 8.71 8.86 1.20
C ALA A 364 7.24 9.00 0.79
N LYS A 365 6.99 9.39 -0.45
CA LYS A 365 5.63 9.54 -1.00
C LYS A 365 5.17 8.32 -1.79
N VAL A 366 6.11 7.54 -2.28
CA VAL A 366 5.91 6.28 -3.01
C VAL A 366 6.79 5.19 -2.41
N ARG A 367 6.46 3.92 -2.69
CA ARG A 367 7.30 2.81 -2.26
C ARG A 367 8.59 2.81 -3.07
N GLU A 368 9.71 2.96 -2.39
CA GLU A 368 11.06 2.99 -2.94
C GLU A 368 11.84 1.75 -2.50
N ASP A 369 12.91 1.42 -3.22
CA ASP A 369 13.83 0.38 -2.78
C ASP A 369 14.57 0.85 -1.54
N ILE A 370 14.75 -0.06 -0.59
CA ILE A 370 15.50 0.19 0.64
C ILE A 370 16.81 -0.56 0.51
N PRO A 371 17.96 0.12 0.54
CA PRO A 371 19.26 -0.53 0.37
C PRO A 371 19.43 -1.72 1.33
N GLY A 372 19.77 -2.86 0.76
CA GLY A 372 20.00 -4.09 1.49
C GLY A 372 18.76 -4.80 2.07
N LYS A 373 17.55 -4.29 1.89
CA LYS A 373 16.31 -4.91 2.36
C LYS A 373 15.42 -5.33 1.19
N LEU A 374 14.73 -6.44 1.35
CA LEU A 374 13.73 -6.89 0.37
C LEU A 374 12.43 -6.10 0.54
N VAL A 375 12.05 -5.37 -0.50
CA VAL A 375 10.75 -4.73 -0.64
C VAL A 375 9.85 -5.61 -1.49
N ALA A 376 8.86 -6.21 -0.89
CA ALA A 376 8.03 -7.24 -1.50
C ALA A 376 7.26 -6.77 -2.74
N GLU A 377 6.84 -5.53 -2.73
CA GLU A 377 6.09 -4.91 -3.81
C GLU A 377 6.95 -4.51 -5.01
N ARG A 378 8.27 -4.59 -4.88
CA ARG A 378 9.26 -4.24 -5.92
C ARG A 378 10.28 -5.36 -6.15
N PRO A 379 9.85 -6.51 -6.67
CA PRO A 379 10.65 -7.73 -6.68
C PRO A 379 11.84 -7.76 -7.64
N ALA A 380 11.89 -6.86 -8.60
CA ALA A 380 12.91 -6.85 -9.64
C ALA A 380 13.94 -5.73 -9.44
N GLY A 381 15.23 -6.07 -9.56
CA GLY A 381 16.30 -5.07 -9.62
C GLY A 381 16.74 -4.46 -8.29
N GLN A 382 16.30 -5.02 -7.15
CA GLN A 382 16.72 -4.53 -5.84
C GLN A 382 18.17 -4.90 -5.54
N ASN A 383 18.93 -3.94 -4.98
CA ASN A 383 20.25 -4.24 -4.45
C ASN A 383 20.11 -4.79 -3.01
N LEU A 384 20.30 -6.09 -2.86
CA LEU A 384 20.25 -6.81 -1.59
C LEU A 384 21.64 -6.99 -0.95
N GLU A 385 22.69 -6.53 -1.61
CA GLU A 385 24.04 -6.52 -1.04
C GLU A 385 24.12 -5.47 0.06
N LEU A 386 24.63 -5.86 1.20
CA LEU A 386 25.05 -4.97 2.27
C LEU A 386 26.46 -5.35 2.68
N ASP A 387 27.25 -4.37 3.05
CA ASP A 387 28.44 -4.60 3.86
C ASP A 387 27.99 -5.37 5.11
N GLU A 388 28.72 -6.44 5.47
CA GLU A 388 28.41 -7.26 6.63
C GLU A 388 28.57 -6.41 7.90
N GLU A 389 27.48 -5.81 8.39
CA GLU A 389 27.48 -5.12 9.67
C GLU A 389 27.80 -6.12 10.79
N ILE A 390 28.95 -5.93 11.44
CA ILE A 390 29.43 -6.84 12.48
C ILE A 390 28.39 -7.06 13.58
N ASP A 391 27.65 -6.02 13.94
CA ASP A 391 26.65 -6.11 15.00
C ASP A 391 25.39 -6.87 14.57
N TYR A 392 25.00 -6.79 13.30
CA TYR A 392 23.95 -7.64 12.76
C TYR A 392 24.31 -9.12 12.80
N GLN A 393 25.54 -9.47 12.40
CA GLN A 393 26.01 -10.85 12.41
C GLN A 393 26.04 -11.45 13.84
N LYS A 394 26.38 -10.65 14.85
CA LYS A 394 26.35 -11.08 16.27
C LYS A 394 24.96 -11.39 16.78
N GLN A 395 23.91 -10.79 16.21
CA GLN A 395 22.53 -11.02 16.61
C GLN A 395 21.98 -12.37 16.07
N ILE A 396 22.62 -12.96 15.04
CA ILE A 396 22.14 -14.16 14.39
C ILE A 396 22.52 -15.39 15.21
N ILE A 397 21.52 -16.04 15.82
CA ILE A 397 21.69 -17.24 16.64
C ILE A 397 21.41 -18.54 15.88
N ALA A 398 20.73 -18.48 14.74
CA ALA A 398 20.51 -19.61 13.83
C ALA A 398 20.23 -19.15 12.40
N ARG A 399 20.55 -20.04 11.44
CA ARG A 399 20.22 -19.88 10.01
C ARG A 399 19.60 -21.15 9.46
N ILE A 400 18.42 -21.04 8.88
CA ILE A 400 17.71 -22.12 8.21
C ILE A 400 17.74 -21.82 6.72
N ARG A 401 18.45 -22.63 5.97
CA ARG A 401 18.63 -22.41 4.51
C ARG A 401 17.47 -23.03 3.73
N GLY A 402 17.07 -22.33 2.66
CA GLY A 402 16.20 -22.89 1.63
C GLY A 402 16.86 -24.08 0.89
N ASN A 403 16.06 -24.83 0.16
CA ASN A 403 16.59 -25.88 -0.74
C ASN A 403 17.23 -25.25 -1.96
#